data_6bdf0f46ade8a979c03ad8cbb4f638c3
#
_entry.id   6bdf0f46ade8a979c03ad8cbb4f638c3
#
_cell.length_a   1.000
_cell.length_b   1.000
_cell.length_c   1.000
_cell.angle_alpha   90.00
_cell.angle_beta   90.00
_cell.angle_gamma   90.00
#
_symmetry.space_group_name_H-M   'P 1'
#
loop_
_entity.id
_entity.type
_entity.pdbx_description
1 polymer ?
#
loop_
_entity_poly.entity_id
_entity_poly.type
_entity_poly.pdbx_seq_one_letter_code
_entity_poly.pdbx_strand_id
1 'polypeptide(L)'
;MSAWVLALFSLLHTAPSLSRPVLPHTALAVYISADAGQSPAPLEYMKRELSGIMQSAGYRVVYGDPRKPDTAAGFSKLVVLELRGNCGMPPGNYRLERAVASGVSLAETSVSSGVVMPFSRINCANLTRTIGPLLADEAGAQRDYFYGRAMARVAAHEIYHVTMGSQDHSHEGVAKPSFTVADLLDERFDFDRVALAHLRQSAADVASRP
;
A
#
# COMPACT_ATOMS: atom_id res chain seq x y z
N MET A 1 -65.35 14.83 41.01
CA MET A 1 -64.05 14.14 41.05
C MET A 1 -63.55 14.05 39.59
N SER A 2 -62.73 15.00 39.19
CA SER A 2 -62.21 15.11 37.79
C SER A 2 -60.75 14.72 37.76
N ALA A 3 -60.42 13.66 37.04
CA ALA A 3 -59.05 13.19 36.83
C ALA A 3 -58.48 13.83 35.56
N TRP A 4 -57.42 14.58 35.70
CA TRP A 4 -56.62 15.16 34.60
C TRP A 4 -55.56 14.14 34.18
N VAL A 5 -55.58 13.70 32.92
CA VAL A 5 -54.59 12.84 32.30
C VAL A 5 -53.59 13.77 31.61
N LEU A 6 -52.35 13.84 32.14
CA LEU A 6 -51.20 14.51 31.51
C LEU A 6 -50.58 13.57 30.49
N ALA A 7 -50.75 13.90 29.20
CA ALA A 7 -50.02 13.24 28.10
C ALA A 7 -48.63 13.84 27.94
N LEU A 8 -47.61 13.06 28.24
CA LEU A 8 -46.18 13.40 27.98
C LEU A 8 -45.86 13.08 26.50
N PHE A 9 -45.74 14.12 25.71
CA PHE A 9 -45.20 14.02 24.33
C PHE A 9 -43.66 13.95 24.42
N SER A 10 -43.08 12.74 24.19
CA SER A 10 -41.63 12.57 24.01
C SER A 10 -41.25 12.98 22.58
N LEU A 11 -40.65 14.16 22.46
CA LEU A 11 -40.02 14.62 21.22
C LEU A 11 -38.71 13.82 20.99
N LEU A 12 -38.76 12.80 20.16
CA LEU A 12 -37.56 12.12 19.64
C LEU A 12 -36.82 13.08 18.69
N HIS A 13 -35.78 13.70 19.21
CA HIS A 13 -34.84 14.45 18.37
C HIS A 13 -33.96 13.47 17.59
N THR A 14 -34.28 13.24 16.33
CA THR A 14 -33.40 12.57 15.38
C THR A 14 -32.28 13.54 15.00
N ALA A 15 -31.10 13.35 15.57
CA ALA A 15 -29.90 14.08 15.15
C ALA A 15 -29.60 13.78 13.68
N PRO A 16 -29.33 14.81 12.85
CA PRO A 16 -28.94 14.57 11.46
C PRO A 16 -27.60 13.83 11.45
N SER A 17 -27.58 12.66 10.81
CA SER A 17 -26.35 11.93 10.52
C SER A 17 -25.51 12.80 9.58
N LEU A 18 -24.45 13.42 10.11
CA LEU A 18 -23.46 14.14 9.31
C LEU A 18 -22.71 13.10 8.45
N SER A 19 -23.20 12.86 7.25
CA SER A 19 -22.49 12.11 6.23
C SER A 19 -21.15 12.82 6.00
N ARG A 20 -20.07 12.17 6.40
CA ARG A 20 -18.71 12.67 6.16
C ARG A 20 -18.56 12.81 4.64
N PRO A 21 -18.14 13.97 4.10
CA PRO A 21 -17.96 14.12 2.66
C PRO A 21 -16.93 13.09 2.21
N VAL A 22 -17.35 12.22 1.29
CA VAL A 22 -16.43 11.28 0.62
C VAL A 22 -15.56 12.14 -0.29
N LEU A 23 -14.31 12.35 0.10
CA LEU A 23 -13.34 13.05 -0.73
C LEU A 23 -13.16 12.26 -2.04
N PRO A 24 -13.21 12.92 -3.21
CA PRO A 24 -12.95 12.24 -4.46
C PRO A 24 -11.53 11.66 -4.44
N HIS A 25 -11.41 10.36 -4.63
CA HIS A 25 -10.10 9.71 -4.70
C HIS A 25 -9.44 9.98 -6.04
N THR A 26 -8.21 10.49 -5.99
CA THR A 26 -7.38 10.70 -7.17
C THR A 26 -6.91 9.37 -7.76
N ALA A 27 -7.08 9.18 -9.06
CA ALA A 27 -6.67 7.94 -9.71
C ALA A 27 -5.14 7.83 -9.81
N LEU A 28 -4.59 6.76 -9.24
CA LEU A 28 -3.19 6.37 -9.30
C LEU A 28 -3.05 5.10 -10.11
N ALA A 29 -2.44 5.18 -11.29
CA ALA A 29 -2.15 4.00 -12.09
C ALA A 29 -0.88 3.31 -11.57
N VAL A 30 -0.97 2.01 -11.28
CA VAL A 30 0.16 1.16 -10.91
C VAL A 30 0.29 0.06 -11.96
N TYR A 31 1.28 0.20 -12.83
CA TYR A 31 1.61 -0.80 -13.84
C TYR A 31 2.62 -1.78 -13.27
N ILE A 32 2.23 -3.05 -13.18
CA ILE A 32 3.07 -4.09 -12.59
C ILE A 32 3.78 -4.86 -13.70
N SER A 33 5.11 -4.80 -13.69
CA SER A 33 5.99 -5.63 -14.50
C SER A 33 6.62 -6.71 -13.62
N ALA A 34 6.50 -7.97 -14.01
CA ALA A 34 7.03 -9.09 -13.25
C ALA A 34 7.65 -10.13 -14.18
N ASP A 35 8.66 -10.85 -13.69
CA ASP A 35 9.24 -11.98 -14.37
C ASP A 35 8.18 -13.09 -14.57
N ALA A 36 8.35 -13.92 -15.60
CA ALA A 36 7.44 -15.05 -15.86
C ALA A 36 7.44 -16.05 -14.70
N GLY A 37 6.30 -16.69 -14.46
CA GLY A 37 6.18 -17.75 -13.45
C GLY A 37 5.90 -17.27 -12.04
N GLN A 38 5.49 -16.01 -11.84
CA GLN A 38 5.05 -15.53 -10.54
C GLN A 38 3.81 -16.28 -10.03
N SER A 39 3.80 -16.58 -8.73
CA SER A 39 2.59 -17.06 -8.08
C SER A 39 1.52 -15.95 -8.07
N PRO A 40 0.29 -16.23 -8.52
CA PRO A 40 -0.76 -15.21 -8.53
C PRO A 40 -1.24 -14.82 -7.14
N ALA A 41 -1.23 -15.73 -6.16
CA ALA A 41 -1.82 -15.49 -4.86
C ALA A 41 -1.14 -14.36 -4.07
N PRO A 42 0.20 -14.34 -3.88
CA PRO A 42 0.86 -13.21 -3.23
C PRO A 42 0.61 -11.88 -3.95
N LEU A 43 0.55 -11.87 -5.27
CA LEU A 43 0.30 -10.68 -6.06
C LEU A 43 -1.10 -10.11 -5.82
N GLU A 44 -2.11 -10.95 -5.76
CA GLU A 44 -3.48 -10.52 -5.47
C GLU A 44 -3.65 -10.02 -4.02
N TYR A 45 -2.95 -10.61 -3.06
CA TYR A 45 -2.89 -10.09 -1.69
C TYR A 45 -2.18 -8.72 -1.64
N MET A 46 -1.06 -8.57 -2.37
CA MET A 46 -0.36 -7.30 -2.50
C MET A 46 -1.26 -6.21 -3.05
N LYS A 47 -1.96 -6.45 -4.15
CA LYS A 47 -2.88 -5.47 -4.76
C LYS A 47 -3.97 -5.02 -3.78
N ARG A 48 -4.55 -5.94 -3.03
CA ARG A 48 -5.59 -5.64 -2.04
C ARG A 48 -5.08 -4.76 -0.91
N GLU A 49 -3.99 -5.16 -0.29
CA GLU A 49 -3.37 -4.41 0.81
C GLU A 49 -2.91 -3.03 0.35
N LEU A 50 -2.21 -2.95 -0.79
CA LEU A 50 -1.74 -1.69 -1.37
C LEU A 50 -2.91 -0.74 -1.68
N SER A 51 -4.01 -1.27 -2.23
CA SER A 51 -5.21 -0.45 -2.47
C SER A 51 -5.76 0.13 -1.17
N GLY A 52 -5.79 -0.63 -0.08
CA GLY A 52 -6.23 -0.17 1.24
C GLY A 52 -5.33 0.94 1.79
N ILE A 53 -4.01 0.74 1.77
CA ILE A 53 -3.02 1.71 2.24
C ILE A 53 -3.16 3.02 1.44
N MET A 54 -3.20 2.95 0.11
CA MET A 54 -3.28 4.13 -0.74
C MET A 54 -4.64 4.82 -0.69
N GLN A 55 -5.72 4.09 -0.43
CA GLN A 55 -7.04 4.66 -0.22
C GLN A 55 -7.06 5.57 1.01
N SER A 56 -6.41 5.19 2.10
CA SER A 56 -6.27 6.05 3.28
C SER A 56 -5.55 7.36 2.97
N ALA A 57 -4.64 7.33 1.98
CA ALA A 57 -3.86 8.46 1.49
C ALA A 57 -4.59 9.32 0.42
N GLY A 58 -5.84 8.99 0.07
CA GLY A 58 -6.63 9.75 -0.89
C GLY A 58 -6.49 9.29 -2.35
N TYR A 59 -5.86 8.13 -2.59
CA TYR A 59 -5.67 7.59 -3.93
C TYR A 59 -6.52 6.34 -4.17
N ARG A 60 -7.12 6.25 -5.35
CA ARG A 60 -7.73 5.03 -5.86
C ARG A 60 -6.76 4.36 -6.83
N VAL A 61 -6.21 3.22 -6.44
CA VAL A 61 -5.25 2.48 -7.26
C VAL A 61 -5.98 1.79 -8.42
N VAL A 62 -5.43 1.96 -9.63
CA VAL A 62 -5.84 1.26 -10.85
C VAL A 62 -4.64 0.45 -11.35
N TYR A 63 -4.79 -0.86 -11.39
CA TYR A 63 -3.71 -1.76 -11.83
C TYR A 63 -3.74 -1.98 -13.33
N GLY A 64 -2.57 -1.99 -13.97
CA GLY A 64 -2.39 -2.25 -15.39
C GLY A 64 -1.18 -3.14 -15.69
N ASP A 65 -1.10 -3.61 -16.93
CA ASP A 65 0.07 -4.28 -17.50
C ASP A 65 0.83 -3.27 -18.39
N PRO A 66 2.11 -2.98 -18.13
CA PRO A 66 2.87 -2.02 -18.93
C PRO A 66 3.01 -2.44 -20.40
N ARG A 67 2.81 -3.72 -20.72
CA ARG A 67 2.78 -4.22 -22.10
C ARG A 67 1.46 -3.97 -22.82
N LYS A 68 0.43 -3.59 -22.08
CA LYS A 68 -0.91 -3.28 -22.59
C LYS A 68 -1.41 -1.99 -21.91
N PRO A 69 -0.77 -0.84 -22.17
CA PRO A 69 -1.18 0.39 -21.51
C PRO A 69 -2.59 0.76 -21.92
N ASP A 70 -3.47 0.95 -20.94
CA ASP A 70 -4.79 1.50 -21.17
C ASP A 70 -4.68 3.02 -21.25
N THR A 71 -4.69 3.53 -22.48
CA THR A 71 -4.61 4.98 -22.76
C THR A 71 -5.93 5.70 -22.50
N ALA A 72 -7.02 4.97 -22.32
CA ALA A 72 -8.34 5.55 -22.08
C ALA A 72 -8.62 5.83 -20.59
N ALA A 73 -7.84 5.25 -19.67
CA ALA A 73 -8.00 5.50 -18.25
C ALA A 73 -7.40 6.86 -17.87
N GLY A 74 -8.25 7.82 -17.54
CA GLY A 74 -7.81 9.08 -16.91
C GLY A 74 -7.20 8.79 -15.56
N PHE A 75 -5.88 8.85 -15.45
CA PHE A 75 -5.15 8.78 -14.19
C PHE A 75 -4.30 10.04 -14.00
N SER A 76 -4.14 10.45 -12.78
CA SER A 76 -3.44 11.69 -12.42
C SER A 76 -1.98 11.46 -12.05
N LYS A 77 -1.66 10.24 -11.62
CA LYS A 77 -0.31 9.78 -11.27
C LYS A 77 -0.11 8.38 -11.83
N LEU A 78 1.13 8.08 -12.22
CA LEU A 78 1.55 6.78 -12.75
C LEU A 78 2.78 6.29 -11.98
N VAL A 79 2.79 5.00 -11.65
CA VAL A 79 3.97 4.28 -11.15
C VAL A 79 4.12 2.97 -11.92
N VAL A 80 5.31 2.68 -12.38
CA VAL A 80 5.69 1.36 -12.90
C VAL A 80 6.43 0.63 -11.79
N LEU A 81 5.82 -0.46 -11.30
CA LEU A 81 6.36 -1.30 -10.25
C LEU A 81 6.92 -2.57 -10.86
N GLU A 82 8.24 -2.72 -10.82
CA GLU A 82 8.94 -3.90 -11.30
C GLU A 82 9.19 -4.88 -10.15
N LEU A 83 8.73 -6.13 -10.32
CA LEU A 83 8.95 -7.21 -9.37
C LEU A 83 10.10 -8.08 -9.90
N ARG A 84 11.23 -8.08 -9.18
CA ARG A 84 12.44 -8.82 -9.57
C ARG A 84 12.62 -10.11 -8.78
N GLY A 85 12.77 -11.21 -9.50
CA GLY A 85 12.87 -12.56 -8.96
C GLY A 85 11.50 -13.16 -8.63
N ASN A 86 11.50 -14.31 -7.97
CA ASN A 86 10.27 -14.98 -7.56
C ASN A 86 9.67 -14.29 -6.33
N CYS A 87 8.51 -13.67 -6.50
CA CYS A 87 7.79 -12.95 -5.45
C CYS A 87 6.79 -13.88 -4.73
N GLY A 88 7.31 -14.77 -3.95
CA GLY A 88 6.56 -15.72 -3.13
C GLY A 88 7.52 -16.62 -2.35
N MET A 89 6.98 -17.38 -1.42
CA MET A 89 7.76 -18.37 -0.69
C MET A 89 7.94 -19.60 -1.55
N PRO A 90 9.18 -20.16 -1.67
CA PRO A 90 9.39 -21.40 -2.37
C PRO A 90 8.62 -22.55 -1.70
N PRO A 91 8.17 -23.54 -2.48
CA PRO A 91 7.50 -24.70 -1.92
C PRO A 91 8.48 -25.52 -1.06
N GLY A 92 7.98 -26.10 0.04
CA GLY A 92 8.77 -26.95 0.95
C GLY A 92 9.38 -26.23 2.14
N ASN A 93 10.15 -26.97 2.93
CA ASN A 93 10.86 -26.43 4.10
C ASN A 93 12.01 -25.54 3.62
N TYR A 94 11.76 -24.25 3.60
CA TYR A 94 12.79 -23.27 3.25
C TYR A 94 13.85 -23.26 4.36
N ARG A 95 14.96 -23.94 4.08
CA ARG A 95 16.14 -23.87 4.95
C ARG A 95 16.84 -22.53 4.68
N LEU A 96 16.63 -21.59 5.55
CA LEU A 96 17.28 -20.28 5.48
C LEU A 96 18.79 -20.42 5.58
N GLU A 97 19.44 -20.04 4.51
CA GLU A 97 20.79 -19.53 4.62
C GLU A 97 20.68 -18.25 5.47
N ARG A 98 21.36 -18.28 6.60
CA ARG A 98 21.52 -17.27 7.65
C ARG A 98 20.84 -15.93 7.40
N ALA A 99 20.07 -15.45 8.39
CA ALA A 99 19.43 -14.14 8.39
C ALA A 99 20.30 -13.06 7.75
N VAL A 100 19.74 -12.35 6.79
CA VAL A 100 20.45 -11.28 6.09
C VAL A 100 20.81 -10.20 7.08
N ALA A 101 22.05 -9.74 7.05
CA ALA A 101 22.50 -8.59 7.80
C ALA A 101 21.57 -7.40 7.58
N SER A 102 21.25 -6.67 8.66
CA SER A 102 20.55 -5.39 8.60
C SER A 102 21.18 -4.48 7.54
N GLY A 103 20.37 -3.93 6.62
CA GLY A 103 20.85 -3.00 5.60
C GLY A 103 20.65 -3.45 4.14
N VAL A 104 19.93 -4.55 3.91
CA VAL A 104 19.60 -4.98 2.53
C VAL A 104 18.39 -4.20 2.04
N SER A 105 18.55 -3.51 0.90
CA SER A 105 17.43 -2.81 0.26
C SER A 105 16.36 -3.80 -0.20
N LEU A 106 15.12 -3.59 0.22
CA LEU A 106 13.95 -4.37 -0.22
C LEU A 106 13.38 -3.85 -1.53
N ALA A 107 13.54 -2.56 -1.78
CA ALA A 107 13.10 -1.90 -3.01
C ALA A 107 13.91 -0.62 -3.24
N GLU A 108 13.69 -0.04 -4.40
CA GLU A 108 14.29 1.25 -4.78
C GLU A 108 13.38 1.99 -5.77
N THR A 109 13.29 3.29 -5.62
CA THR A 109 12.70 4.19 -6.62
C THR A 109 13.81 4.85 -7.43
N SER A 110 13.66 4.86 -8.74
CA SER A 110 14.65 5.44 -9.65
C SER A 110 14.71 6.97 -9.50
N VAL A 111 15.93 7.49 -9.46
CA VAL A 111 16.20 8.94 -9.45
C VAL A 111 17.12 9.26 -10.61
N SER A 112 16.80 10.30 -11.38
CA SER A 112 17.62 10.77 -12.48
C SER A 112 17.82 12.27 -12.37
N SER A 113 19.07 12.71 -12.30
CA SER A 113 19.44 14.14 -12.15
C SER A 113 18.70 14.82 -10.97
N GLY A 114 18.55 14.13 -9.86
CA GLY A 114 17.84 14.63 -8.67
C GLY A 114 16.30 14.58 -8.75
N VAL A 115 15.74 14.10 -9.85
CA VAL A 115 14.29 13.99 -10.06
C VAL A 115 13.87 12.53 -9.78
N VAL A 116 12.87 12.36 -8.93
CA VAL A 116 12.25 11.05 -8.66
C VAL A 116 11.44 10.63 -9.89
N MET A 117 11.76 9.48 -10.44
CA MET A 117 11.12 8.91 -11.63
C MET A 117 9.97 7.99 -11.23
N PRO A 118 8.97 7.78 -12.10
CA PRO A 118 7.83 6.92 -11.81
C PRO A 118 8.14 5.41 -11.95
N PHE A 119 9.37 5.03 -11.66
CA PHE A 119 9.84 3.64 -11.80
C PHE A 119 10.40 3.17 -10.47
N SER A 120 9.77 2.14 -9.92
CA SER A 120 10.19 1.51 -8.67
C SER A 120 10.39 0.02 -8.85
N ARG A 121 11.32 -0.57 -8.10
CA ARG A 121 11.67 -1.99 -8.18
C ARG A 121 11.63 -2.62 -6.82
N ILE A 122 10.97 -3.77 -6.68
CA ILE A 122 10.99 -4.61 -5.49
C ILE A 122 11.94 -5.79 -5.72
N ASN A 123 12.86 -6.02 -4.79
CA ASN A 123 13.73 -7.18 -4.78
C ASN A 123 13.09 -8.32 -3.99
N CYS A 124 12.40 -9.22 -4.69
CA CYS A 124 11.69 -10.32 -4.07
C CYS A 124 12.61 -11.33 -3.37
N ALA A 125 13.85 -11.51 -3.86
CA ALA A 125 14.82 -12.37 -3.18
C ALA A 125 15.24 -11.80 -1.82
N ASN A 126 15.43 -10.49 -1.72
CA ASN A 126 15.74 -9.82 -0.44
C ASN A 126 14.53 -9.89 0.50
N LEU A 127 13.33 -9.65 -0.02
CA LEU A 127 12.10 -9.75 0.76
C LEU A 127 11.91 -11.17 1.31
N THR A 128 12.07 -12.20 0.47
CA THR A 128 12.00 -13.62 0.90
C THR A 128 13.03 -13.93 2.00
N ARG A 129 14.26 -13.44 1.86
CA ARG A 129 15.29 -13.63 2.91
C ARG A 129 14.92 -12.93 4.22
N THR A 130 14.27 -11.78 4.15
CA THR A 130 13.88 -10.99 5.32
C THR A 130 12.74 -11.62 6.10
N ILE A 131 11.64 -12.00 5.42
CA ILE A 131 10.43 -12.49 6.09
C ILE A 131 10.31 -14.02 6.10
N GLY A 132 11.01 -14.72 5.21
CA GLY A 132 10.93 -16.18 5.05
C GLY A 132 11.12 -16.98 6.34
N PRO A 133 12.08 -16.61 7.24
CA PRO A 133 12.26 -17.30 8.51
C PRO A 133 11.00 -17.42 9.34
N LEU A 134 10.18 -16.37 9.34
CA LEU A 134 8.94 -16.32 10.12
C LEU A 134 7.76 -16.97 9.42
N LEU A 135 7.86 -17.18 8.10
CA LEU A 135 6.80 -17.80 7.31
C LEU A 135 7.02 -19.27 7.01
N ALA A 136 8.13 -19.86 7.47
CA ALA A 136 8.53 -21.23 7.13
C ALA A 136 7.50 -22.29 7.59
N ASP A 137 6.91 -22.08 8.77
CA ASP A 137 5.96 -23.01 9.40
C ASP A 137 4.49 -22.68 9.09
N GLU A 138 4.23 -21.59 8.35
CA GLU A 138 2.88 -21.17 8.00
C GLU A 138 2.28 -22.03 6.88
N ALA A 139 0.95 -22.20 6.88
CA ALA A 139 0.22 -22.85 5.79
C ALA A 139 0.37 -22.05 4.47
N GLY A 140 0.30 -22.71 3.32
CA GLY A 140 0.55 -22.10 2.02
C GLY A 140 -0.24 -20.79 1.78
N ALA A 141 -1.56 -20.81 2.04
CA ALA A 141 -2.39 -19.62 1.87
C ALA A 141 -2.02 -18.49 2.84
N GLN A 142 -1.61 -18.82 4.07
CA GLN A 142 -1.17 -17.84 5.06
C GLN A 142 0.19 -17.24 4.69
N ARG A 143 1.10 -18.06 4.17
CA ARG A 143 2.38 -17.58 3.62
C ARG A 143 2.17 -16.60 2.47
N ASP A 144 1.31 -16.93 1.53
CA ASP A 144 0.99 -16.07 0.39
C ASP A 144 0.38 -14.73 0.84
N TYR A 145 -0.49 -14.78 1.85
CA TYR A 145 -1.10 -13.60 2.44
C TYR A 145 -0.06 -12.67 3.08
N PHE A 146 0.80 -13.19 3.95
CA PHE A 146 1.83 -12.39 4.60
C PHE A 146 2.87 -11.87 3.62
N TYR A 147 3.23 -12.69 2.62
CA TYR A 147 4.14 -12.27 1.57
C TYR A 147 3.56 -11.11 0.75
N GLY A 148 2.31 -11.23 0.35
CA GLY A 148 1.60 -10.18 -0.38
C GLY A 148 1.48 -8.88 0.44
N ARG A 149 1.18 -8.98 1.75
CA ARG A 149 1.16 -7.85 2.68
C ARG A 149 2.52 -7.16 2.73
N ALA A 150 3.60 -7.90 2.91
CA ALA A 150 4.94 -7.34 2.95
C ALA A 150 5.32 -6.62 1.65
N MET A 151 5.01 -7.24 0.49
CA MET A 151 5.20 -6.58 -0.81
C MET A 151 4.42 -5.27 -0.92
N ALA A 152 3.17 -5.26 -0.44
CA ALA A 152 2.31 -4.06 -0.50
C ALA A 152 2.90 -2.89 0.29
N ARG A 153 3.46 -3.15 1.47
CA ARG A 153 4.07 -2.13 2.33
C ARG A 153 5.33 -1.54 1.71
N VAL A 154 6.16 -2.41 1.16
CA VAL A 154 7.34 -1.99 0.39
C VAL A 154 6.93 -1.19 -0.85
N ALA A 155 5.91 -1.65 -1.61
CA ALA A 155 5.38 -0.91 -2.75
C ALA A 155 4.80 0.45 -2.37
N ALA A 156 4.04 0.53 -1.27
CA ALA A 156 3.47 1.78 -0.78
C ALA A 156 4.55 2.81 -0.40
N HIS A 157 5.68 2.35 0.17
CA HIS A 157 6.84 3.18 0.45
C HIS A 157 7.43 3.78 -0.84
N GLU A 158 7.66 2.96 -1.86
CA GLU A 158 8.19 3.44 -3.14
C GLU A 158 7.20 4.38 -3.85
N ILE A 159 5.91 4.09 -3.78
CA ILE A 159 4.85 4.96 -4.31
C ILE A 159 4.82 6.30 -3.56
N TYR A 160 5.10 6.32 -2.27
CA TYR A 160 5.25 7.56 -1.51
C TYR A 160 6.31 8.46 -2.14
N HIS A 161 7.50 7.94 -2.42
CA HIS A 161 8.57 8.70 -3.10
C HIS A 161 8.13 9.27 -4.44
N VAL A 162 7.48 8.45 -5.27
CA VAL A 162 6.98 8.89 -6.59
C VAL A 162 5.88 9.95 -6.46
N THR A 163 4.93 9.77 -5.55
CA THR A 163 3.81 10.70 -5.39
C THR A 163 4.24 12.02 -4.80
N MET A 164 5.22 12.01 -3.89
CA MET A 164 5.78 13.20 -3.26
C MET A 164 6.87 13.87 -4.12
N GLY A 165 7.45 13.15 -5.10
CA GLY A 165 8.58 13.65 -5.87
C GLY A 165 9.82 13.91 -5.02
N SER A 166 9.98 13.21 -3.89
CA SER A 166 11.02 13.41 -2.89
C SER A 166 11.63 12.08 -2.45
N GLN A 167 12.90 12.12 -2.06
CA GLN A 167 13.61 11.02 -1.41
C GLN A 167 13.53 11.11 0.12
N ASP A 168 12.84 12.11 0.66
CA ASP A 168 12.69 12.29 2.09
C ASP A 168 11.82 11.19 2.70
N HIS A 169 12.10 10.89 3.97
CA HIS A 169 11.40 9.88 4.74
C HIS A 169 10.68 10.50 5.94
N SER A 170 9.65 9.83 6.39
CA SER A 170 9.03 10.10 7.68
C SER A 170 9.77 9.38 8.80
N HIS A 171 9.45 9.71 10.04
CA HIS A 171 10.05 9.04 11.20
C HIS A 171 9.39 7.69 11.50
N GLU A 172 8.12 7.54 11.14
CA GLU A 172 7.30 6.38 11.48
C GLU A 172 6.47 5.90 10.26
N GLY A 173 5.83 4.77 10.42
CA GLY A 173 4.90 4.21 9.43
C GLY A 173 5.56 3.79 8.12
N VAL A 174 4.76 3.67 7.09
CA VAL A 174 5.18 3.17 5.77
C VAL A 174 6.23 4.05 5.10
N ALA A 175 6.27 5.36 5.40
CA ALA A 175 7.22 6.29 4.80
C ALA A 175 8.57 6.38 5.56
N LYS A 176 8.83 5.55 6.58
CA LYS A 176 10.12 5.55 7.31
C LYS A 176 11.24 4.90 6.49
N PRO A 177 12.52 5.20 6.75
CA PRO A 177 13.64 4.80 5.89
C PRO A 177 13.98 3.32 5.92
N SER A 178 13.46 2.55 6.87
CA SER A 178 13.74 1.12 6.99
C SER A 178 12.60 0.38 7.68
N PHE A 179 12.40 -0.88 7.31
CA PHE A 179 11.38 -1.75 7.88
C PHE A 179 12.00 -2.83 8.76
N THR A 180 11.39 -3.07 9.89
CA THR A 180 11.55 -4.31 10.65
C THR A 180 10.66 -5.40 10.06
N VAL A 181 10.88 -6.64 10.44
CA VAL A 181 9.98 -7.74 10.04
C VAL A 181 8.56 -7.54 10.60
N ALA A 182 8.44 -7.01 11.82
CA ALA A 182 7.16 -6.65 12.41
C ALA A 182 6.41 -5.63 11.53
N ASP A 183 7.08 -4.56 11.09
CA ASP A 183 6.48 -3.59 10.18
C ASP A 183 5.94 -4.21 8.89
N LEU A 184 6.59 -5.27 8.41
CA LEU A 184 6.18 -5.96 7.18
C LEU A 184 5.02 -6.94 7.38
N LEU A 185 4.87 -7.53 8.58
CA LEU A 185 3.94 -8.65 8.83
C LEU A 185 2.78 -8.32 9.77
N ASP A 186 2.91 -7.33 10.66
CA ASP A 186 1.87 -6.96 11.62
C ASP A 186 0.54 -6.61 10.94
N GLU A 187 -0.56 -6.72 11.67
CA GLU A 187 -1.89 -6.48 11.15
C GLU A 187 -2.06 -5.03 10.66
N ARG A 188 -1.49 -4.07 11.37
CA ARG A 188 -1.62 -2.64 11.08
C ARG A 188 -0.27 -1.98 10.91
N PHE A 189 -0.05 -1.45 9.74
CA PHE A 189 1.11 -0.63 9.44
C PHE A 189 0.79 0.30 8.28
N ASP A 190 0.44 1.53 8.61
CA ASP A 190 -0.02 2.57 7.69
C ASP A 190 0.99 3.73 7.63
N PHE A 191 0.75 4.71 6.76
CA PHE A 191 1.44 5.98 6.81
C PHE A 191 1.17 6.69 8.14
N ASP A 192 2.18 7.34 8.70
CA ASP A 192 1.97 8.22 9.85
C ASP A 192 1.11 9.44 9.48
N ARG A 193 0.71 10.21 10.48
CA ARG A 193 -0.19 11.36 10.28
C ARG A 193 0.40 12.44 9.37
N VAL A 194 1.72 12.65 9.41
CA VAL A 194 2.39 13.70 8.62
C VAL A 194 2.46 13.27 7.15
N ALA A 195 2.98 12.08 6.88
CA ALA A 195 3.02 11.51 5.53
C ALA A 195 1.61 11.44 4.91
N LEU A 196 0.62 11.01 5.72
CA LEU A 196 -0.76 10.91 5.27
C LEU A 196 -1.37 12.28 4.90
N ALA A 197 -1.07 13.33 5.68
CA ALA A 197 -1.52 14.68 5.38
C ALA A 197 -0.91 15.19 4.07
N HIS A 198 0.40 14.99 3.85
CA HIS A 198 1.08 15.38 2.63
C HIS A 198 0.55 14.64 1.40
N LEU A 199 0.35 13.32 1.51
CA LEU A 199 -0.22 12.51 0.42
C LEU A 199 -1.63 12.97 0.05
N ARG A 200 -2.49 13.24 1.03
CA ARG A 200 -3.85 13.75 0.80
C ARG A 200 -3.85 15.12 0.15
N GLN A 201 -2.94 16.00 0.57
CA GLN A 201 -2.77 17.31 -0.07
C GLN A 201 -2.33 17.12 -1.53
N SER A 202 -1.32 16.28 -1.80
CA SER A 202 -0.88 15.96 -3.16
C SER A 202 -2.01 15.40 -4.02
N ALA A 203 -2.86 14.52 -3.47
CA ALA A 203 -4.01 13.98 -4.17
C ALA A 203 -5.04 15.07 -4.52
N ALA A 204 -5.33 15.99 -3.58
CA ALA A 204 -6.25 17.10 -3.78
C ALA A 204 -5.73 18.10 -4.84
N ASP A 205 -4.44 18.45 -4.79
CA ASP A 205 -3.80 19.36 -5.74
C ASP A 205 -3.85 18.83 -7.19
N VAL A 206 -3.72 17.50 -7.34
CA VAL A 206 -3.83 16.85 -8.65
C VAL A 206 -5.27 16.83 -9.13
N ALA A 207 -6.24 16.55 -8.25
CA ALA A 207 -7.67 16.53 -8.60
C ALA A 207 -8.20 17.93 -9.00
N SER A 208 -7.56 19.00 -8.57
CA SER A 208 -7.95 20.39 -8.85
C SER A 208 -7.35 20.95 -10.14
N ARG A 209 -6.45 20.22 -10.80
CA ARG A 209 -5.89 20.66 -12.09
C ARG A 209 -6.89 20.40 -13.21
N PRO A 210 -7.22 21.41 -14.02
CA PRO A 210 -8.16 21.31 -15.13
C PRO A 210 -7.65 20.39 -16.25
#